data_8b50be3abc2d2fa91ad6f89cae525da3
#
_entry.id   8b50be3abc2d2fa91ad6f89cae525da3
#
_cell.length_a   1.000
_cell.length_b   1.000
_cell.length_c   1.000
_cell.angle_alpha   90.00
_cell.angle_beta   90.00
_cell.angle_gamma   90.00
#
_symmetry.space_group_name_H-M   'P 1'
#
loop_
_entity.id
_entity.type
_entity.pdbx_description
1 polymer ?
#
loop_
_entity_poly.entity_id
_entity_poly.type
_entity_poly.pdbx_seq_one_letter_code
_entity_poly.pdbx_strand_id
1 'polypeptide(L)'
;MGKLPKLGAIAILAWSGTLSAQTLMEAASYTIESSPDVAIVKNQYLSRIEQIGISKAGYLPTVDLALGWGGEWTNSPSTRASTGSSDYVDLERGEASLTASQMLYDGLRTRNDMSRTRAEAEAQRFQLWSAAENTTLEVADAYMSVINAKEAAVLAADNLEAHIEILNGIRKRSEHGLGSASDLSQVKGRLSRAHTNYLATDNNVLDAQARFYKVVGREALGLIKPQPVDQNMPVSYELALERAGKVHPTLLSSQLDIDAAVAQLKIQDSNFRPDIRLELGGTWNNNLDGSVGYNNDLTAMIRMRYNLFNGQSDSYRKKDAYYKLMEASAIRDRAQRQVAEGMSLSWNAYQLLERQMEFLEAHVIESEKTLDAYEQQFKLGRRTLVDLLDAENELFEARRELLTADKDRIMTQFRVLNAMGDLLSVLNIDREAVLNDEERQEISHLN
;
A
#
# COMPACT_ATOMS: atom_id res chain seq x y z
N MET A 1 20.30 58.77 34.36
CA MET A 1 19.91 58.79 32.95
C MET A 1 19.67 57.37 32.52
N GLY A 2 18.41 56.93 32.63
CA GLY A 2 17.97 55.57 32.33
C GLY A 2 17.57 55.42 30.87
N LYS A 3 18.03 54.33 30.25
CA LYS A 3 17.57 53.93 28.92
C LYS A 3 16.40 52.95 29.05
N LEU A 4 15.22 53.31 28.52
CA LEU A 4 14.05 52.45 28.36
C LEU A 4 14.30 51.35 27.31
N PRO A 5 13.81 50.14 27.48
CA PRO A 5 13.86 49.11 26.47
C PRO A 5 12.72 49.33 25.44
N LYS A 6 13.07 49.17 24.14
CA LYS A 6 12.16 49.20 23.03
C LYS A 6 11.24 47.99 23.06
N LEU A 7 9.93 48.21 23.14
CA LEU A 7 8.92 47.15 22.86
C LEU A 7 9.04 46.75 21.39
N GLY A 8 9.43 45.47 21.17
CA GLY A 8 9.33 44.82 19.90
C GLY A 8 7.86 44.47 19.61
N ALA A 9 7.32 45.02 18.53
CA ALA A 9 6.02 44.62 17.99
C ALA A 9 6.09 43.20 17.47
N ILE A 10 5.39 42.27 18.12
CA ILE A 10 5.15 40.93 17.63
C ILE A 10 4.12 41.05 16.49
N ALA A 11 4.59 40.96 15.25
CA ALA A 11 3.73 40.79 14.08
C ALA A 11 3.14 39.37 14.12
N ILE A 12 1.88 39.25 14.53
CA ILE A 12 1.08 38.05 14.34
C ILE A 12 0.82 37.97 12.84
N LEU A 13 1.62 37.16 12.14
CA LEU A 13 1.31 36.70 10.80
C LEU A 13 0.07 35.79 10.91
N ALA A 14 -1.10 36.38 10.67
CA ALA A 14 -2.31 35.66 10.41
C ALA A 14 -2.08 34.85 9.12
N TRP A 15 -1.77 33.55 9.27
CA TRP A 15 -1.77 32.61 8.17
C TRP A 15 -3.23 32.45 7.74
N SER A 16 -3.68 33.30 6.83
CA SER A 16 -4.89 33.09 6.06
C SER A 16 -4.65 31.93 5.14
N GLY A 17 -4.82 30.70 5.67
CA GLY A 17 -4.94 29.51 4.86
C GLY A 17 -6.10 29.73 3.89
N THR A 18 -5.82 30.00 2.64
CA THR A 18 -6.80 29.89 1.58
C THR A 18 -7.39 28.48 1.71
N LEU A 19 -8.69 28.39 1.97
CA LEU A 19 -9.47 27.16 1.84
C LEU A 19 -9.38 26.77 0.36
N SER A 20 -8.29 26.11 0.00
CA SER A 20 -8.12 25.51 -1.31
C SER A 20 -9.08 24.34 -1.35
N ALA A 21 -10.00 24.38 -2.30
CA ALA A 21 -10.88 23.26 -2.56
C ALA A 21 -10.01 22.02 -2.87
N GLN A 22 -10.19 20.95 -2.11
CA GLN A 22 -9.38 19.74 -2.21
C GLN A 22 -9.90 18.84 -3.34
N THR A 23 -9.07 18.56 -4.33
CA THR A 23 -9.38 17.63 -5.42
C THR A 23 -9.03 16.17 -5.02
N LEU A 24 -9.63 15.20 -5.69
CA LEU A 24 -9.30 13.78 -5.49
C LEU A 24 -7.80 13.50 -5.78
N MET A 25 -7.25 14.11 -6.83
CA MET A 25 -5.83 13.97 -7.18
C MET A 25 -4.92 14.46 -6.05
N GLU A 26 -5.20 15.65 -5.48
CA GLU A 26 -4.42 16.19 -4.36
C GLU A 26 -4.53 15.33 -3.10
N ALA A 27 -5.74 14.81 -2.80
CA ALA A 27 -5.94 13.91 -1.67
C ALA A 27 -5.15 12.60 -1.85
N ALA A 28 -5.19 12.01 -3.05
CA ALA A 28 -4.49 10.77 -3.36
C ALA A 28 -2.96 10.97 -3.36
N SER A 29 -2.43 12.01 -4.01
CA SER A 29 -1.00 12.32 -4.00
C SER A 29 -0.47 12.50 -2.58
N TYR A 30 -1.17 13.30 -1.77
CA TYR A 30 -0.80 13.50 -0.37
C TYR A 30 -0.80 12.18 0.42
N THR A 31 -1.82 11.34 0.21
CA THR A 31 -1.93 10.06 0.93
C THR A 31 -0.80 9.11 0.54
N ILE A 32 -0.45 9.01 -0.74
CA ILE A 32 0.66 8.17 -1.19
C ILE A 32 1.96 8.56 -0.51
N GLU A 33 2.24 9.86 -0.33
CA GLU A 33 3.44 10.34 0.32
C GLU A 33 3.43 10.16 1.85
N SER A 34 2.25 10.24 2.49
CA SER A 34 2.11 10.28 3.94
C SER A 34 1.55 9.02 4.60
N SER A 35 1.00 8.08 3.80
CA SER A 35 0.35 6.87 4.33
C SER A 35 1.36 5.92 4.99
N PRO A 36 1.09 5.48 6.24
CA PRO A 36 1.89 4.45 6.89
C PRO A 36 1.93 3.12 6.12
N ASP A 37 0.84 2.73 5.45
CA ASP A 37 0.75 1.48 4.70
C ASP A 37 1.65 1.51 3.45
N VAL A 38 1.68 2.63 2.73
CA VAL A 38 2.62 2.84 1.62
C VAL A 38 4.06 2.90 2.14
N ALA A 39 4.29 3.60 3.27
CA ALA A 39 5.61 3.71 3.88
C ALA A 39 6.18 2.34 4.31
N ILE A 40 5.34 1.41 4.80
CA ILE A 40 5.77 0.04 5.11
C ILE A 40 6.34 -0.64 3.86
N VAL A 41 5.60 -0.63 2.75
CA VAL A 41 6.03 -1.31 1.51
C VAL A 41 7.23 -0.59 0.88
N LYS A 42 7.30 0.74 0.97
CA LYS A 42 8.46 1.54 0.55
C LYS A 42 9.73 1.12 1.30
N ASN A 43 9.67 1.05 2.62
CA ASN A 43 10.83 0.64 3.41
C ASN A 43 11.23 -0.84 3.15
N GLN A 44 10.29 -1.71 2.84
CA GLN A 44 10.59 -3.05 2.36
C GLN A 44 11.34 -3.03 1.03
N TYR A 45 10.93 -2.17 0.10
CA TYR A 45 11.63 -1.98 -1.17
C TYR A 45 13.06 -1.46 -0.97
N LEU A 46 13.25 -0.40 -0.18
CA LEU A 46 14.58 0.13 0.15
C LEU A 46 15.47 -0.93 0.80
N SER A 47 14.93 -1.72 1.72
CA SER A 47 15.66 -2.86 2.31
C SER A 47 16.09 -3.89 1.27
N ARG A 48 15.28 -4.16 0.24
CA ARG A 48 15.67 -5.06 -0.86
C ARG A 48 16.75 -4.46 -1.75
N ILE A 49 16.74 -3.16 -1.96
CA ILE A 49 17.82 -2.45 -2.66
C ILE A 49 19.16 -2.64 -1.93
N GLU A 50 19.19 -2.47 -0.59
CA GLU A 50 20.41 -2.70 0.20
C GLU A 50 20.91 -4.16 0.12
N GLN A 51 20.02 -5.13 -0.04
CA GLN A 51 20.41 -6.53 -0.24
C GLN A 51 21.20 -6.76 -1.55
N ILE A 52 21.02 -5.93 -2.57
CA ILE A 52 21.84 -5.95 -3.78
C ILE A 52 23.30 -5.58 -3.42
N GLY A 53 23.48 -4.53 -2.59
CA GLY A 53 24.79 -4.12 -2.08
C GLY A 53 25.46 -5.23 -1.29
N ILE A 54 24.71 -5.91 -0.41
CA ILE A 54 25.20 -7.07 0.38
C ILE A 54 25.67 -8.19 -0.55
N SER A 55 24.87 -8.55 -1.57
CA SER A 55 25.28 -9.57 -2.54
C SER A 55 26.51 -9.14 -3.37
N LYS A 56 26.59 -7.86 -3.76
CA LYS A 56 27.73 -7.28 -4.48
C LYS A 56 29.01 -7.29 -3.63
N ALA A 57 28.88 -7.15 -2.31
CA ALA A 57 30.02 -7.22 -1.38
C ALA A 57 30.73 -8.59 -1.40
N GLY A 58 30.04 -9.66 -1.84
CA GLY A 58 30.70 -10.96 -2.09
C GLY A 58 31.84 -10.95 -3.12
N TYR A 59 31.92 -9.90 -3.96
CA TYR A 59 33.06 -9.69 -4.86
C TYR A 59 34.20 -8.89 -4.24
N LEU A 60 34.02 -8.29 -3.09
CA LEU A 60 35.03 -7.46 -2.43
C LEU A 60 35.86 -8.30 -1.45
N PRO A 61 37.10 -7.88 -1.13
CA PRO A 61 37.90 -8.55 -0.11
C PRO A 61 37.31 -8.33 1.29
N THR A 62 37.41 -9.37 2.14
CA THR A 62 37.21 -9.23 3.58
C THR A 62 38.58 -9.07 4.25
N VAL A 63 38.66 -8.20 5.28
CA VAL A 63 39.87 -8.02 6.10
C VAL A 63 39.48 -8.14 7.55
N ASP A 64 40.06 -9.13 8.22
CA ASP A 64 39.76 -9.47 9.59
C ASP A 64 41.01 -9.30 10.45
N LEU A 65 40.88 -8.58 11.59
CA LEU A 65 41.89 -8.45 12.63
C LEU A 65 41.42 -9.19 13.88
N ALA A 66 42.23 -10.13 14.37
CA ALA A 66 41.99 -10.77 15.64
C ALA A 66 43.18 -10.53 16.59
N LEU A 67 42.88 -10.16 17.84
CA LEU A 67 43.88 -9.92 18.90
C LEU A 67 43.49 -10.77 20.12
N GLY A 68 44.46 -11.43 20.72
CA GLY A 68 44.32 -12.21 21.93
C GLY A 68 45.47 -11.94 22.92
N TRP A 69 45.13 -11.83 24.19
CA TRP A 69 46.12 -11.75 25.27
C TRP A 69 45.59 -12.45 26.50
N GLY A 70 46.46 -13.26 27.17
CA GLY A 70 46.06 -14.01 28.36
C GLY A 70 47.14 -14.89 28.92
N GLY A 71 46.85 -15.66 29.98
CA GLY A 71 47.73 -16.68 30.55
C GLY A 71 47.51 -18.03 29.88
N GLU A 72 48.57 -18.74 29.57
CA GLU A 72 48.54 -20.10 29.06
C GLU A 72 49.23 -21.05 30.08
N TRP A 73 48.52 -22.09 30.51
CA TRP A 73 49.04 -23.19 31.33
C TRP A 73 49.04 -24.45 30.49
N THR A 74 50.21 -24.84 29.99
CA THR A 74 50.34 -25.96 29.07
C THR A 74 51.29 -27.05 29.57
N ASN A 75 50.92 -28.29 29.37
CA ASN A 75 51.75 -29.47 29.60
C ASN A 75 51.63 -30.38 28.39
N SER A 76 52.47 -30.17 27.42
CA SER A 76 52.52 -30.89 26.13
C SER A 76 53.81 -31.73 26.03
N PRO A 77 53.90 -32.70 25.09
CA PRO A 77 55.16 -33.41 24.86
C PRO A 77 56.31 -32.48 24.52
N SER A 78 56.08 -31.36 23.82
CA SER A 78 57.11 -30.37 23.48
C SER A 78 57.60 -29.60 24.72
N THR A 79 56.67 -29.16 25.60
CA THR A 79 57.08 -28.45 26.82
C THR A 79 57.84 -29.36 27.77
N ARG A 80 57.43 -30.63 27.94
CA ARG A 80 58.18 -31.62 28.72
C ARG A 80 59.56 -31.90 28.14
N ALA A 81 59.72 -31.96 26.84
CA ALA A 81 60.99 -32.15 26.20
C ALA A 81 61.93 -30.95 26.35
N SER A 82 61.38 -29.72 26.33
CA SER A 82 62.17 -28.49 26.45
C SER A 82 62.55 -28.16 27.90
N THR A 83 61.70 -28.48 28.89
CA THR A 83 61.92 -28.14 30.27
C THR A 83 62.54 -29.31 31.08
N GLY A 84 62.42 -30.53 30.60
CA GLY A 84 62.81 -31.74 31.35
C GLY A 84 61.92 -32.07 32.55
N SER A 85 60.77 -31.38 32.67
CA SER A 85 59.81 -31.55 33.80
C SER A 85 58.46 -31.99 33.28
N SER A 86 57.70 -32.70 34.12
CA SER A 86 56.28 -33.02 33.86
C SER A 86 55.31 -31.96 34.40
N ASP A 87 55.82 -30.81 34.87
CA ASP A 87 55.00 -29.71 35.39
C ASP A 87 54.37 -28.86 34.22
N TYR A 88 53.37 -28.09 34.57
CA TYR A 88 52.81 -27.10 33.67
C TYR A 88 53.77 -25.93 33.47
N VAL A 89 53.86 -25.49 32.19
CA VAL A 89 54.53 -24.22 31.84
C VAL A 89 53.49 -23.12 31.86
N ASP A 90 53.79 -22.06 32.63
CA ASP A 90 52.95 -20.86 32.75
C ASP A 90 53.57 -19.74 31.91
N LEU A 91 52.82 -19.25 30.90
CA LEU A 91 53.27 -18.24 29.98
C LEU A 91 52.20 -17.15 29.79
N GLU A 92 52.64 -15.92 29.62
CA GLU A 92 51.83 -14.82 29.17
C GLU A 92 51.76 -14.88 27.63
N ARG A 93 50.58 -15.29 27.10
CA ARG A 93 50.33 -15.51 25.68
C ARG A 93 49.79 -14.26 25.03
N GLY A 94 50.38 -13.81 23.92
CA GLY A 94 49.90 -12.74 23.08
C GLY A 94 49.74 -13.21 21.63
N GLU A 95 48.62 -12.87 21.03
CA GLU A 95 48.30 -13.24 19.64
C GLU A 95 47.78 -12.03 18.88
N ALA A 96 48.25 -11.83 17.64
CA ALA A 96 47.68 -10.92 16.69
C ALA A 96 47.62 -11.57 15.31
N SER A 97 46.50 -11.49 14.63
CA SER A 97 46.39 -11.97 13.25
C SER A 97 45.64 -10.97 12.39
N LEU A 98 46.13 -10.75 11.19
CA LEU A 98 45.49 -9.97 10.14
C LEU A 98 45.33 -10.87 8.93
N THR A 99 44.07 -11.09 8.50
CA THR A 99 43.76 -11.93 7.35
C THR A 99 42.95 -11.14 6.33
N ALA A 100 43.38 -11.14 5.08
CA ALA A 100 42.61 -10.64 3.95
C ALA A 100 42.24 -11.80 3.03
N SER A 101 40.95 -11.91 2.70
CA SER A 101 40.43 -12.96 1.81
C SER A 101 39.67 -12.34 0.64
N GLN A 102 40.06 -12.69 -0.57
CA GLN A 102 39.43 -12.26 -1.81
C GLN A 102 38.90 -13.45 -2.59
N MET A 103 37.59 -13.47 -2.89
CA MET A 103 36.99 -14.45 -3.77
C MET A 103 37.51 -14.24 -5.20
N LEU A 104 38.01 -15.32 -5.82
CA LEU A 104 38.40 -15.37 -7.23
C LEU A 104 37.37 -16.10 -8.07
N TYR A 105 36.81 -17.17 -7.54
CA TYR A 105 35.76 -17.96 -8.17
C TYR A 105 34.96 -18.75 -7.12
N ASP A 106 33.64 -18.66 -7.16
CA ASP A 106 32.74 -19.31 -6.20
C ASP A 106 31.66 -20.20 -6.87
N GLY A 107 31.97 -20.68 -8.09
CA GLY A 107 30.99 -21.46 -8.85
C GLY A 107 29.87 -20.63 -9.44
N LEU A 108 30.00 -19.30 -9.56
CA LEU A 108 28.98 -18.32 -9.97
C LEU A 108 27.89 -18.05 -8.91
N ARG A 109 28.13 -18.43 -7.66
CA ARG A 109 27.19 -18.21 -6.54
C ARG A 109 26.87 -16.72 -6.38
N THR A 110 27.89 -15.86 -6.19
CA THR A 110 27.74 -14.42 -6.00
C THR A 110 27.05 -13.76 -7.19
N ARG A 111 27.38 -14.16 -8.42
CA ARG A 111 26.73 -13.65 -9.62
C ARG A 111 25.22 -13.97 -9.64
N ASN A 112 24.86 -15.20 -9.34
CA ASN A 112 23.46 -15.64 -9.32
C ASN A 112 22.72 -15.05 -8.11
N ASP A 113 23.39 -14.83 -6.98
CA ASP A 113 22.82 -14.17 -5.81
C ASP A 113 22.49 -12.69 -6.11
N MET A 114 23.38 -11.96 -6.81
CA MET A 114 23.05 -10.61 -7.31
C MET A 114 21.87 -10.62 -8.27
N SER A 115 21.76 -11.64 -9.15
CA SER A 115 20.59 -11.75 -10.04
C SER A 115 19.30 -12.00 -9.26
N ARG A 116 19.35 -12.82 -8.21
CA ARG A 116 18.23 -13.09 -7.31
C ARG A 116 17.80 -11.84 -6.57
N THR A 117 18.72 -11.15 -5.90
CA THR A 117 18.41 -9.96 -5.11
C THR A 117 17.93 -8.80 -5.97
N ARG A 118 18.43 -8.65 -7.20
CA ARG A 118 17.89 -7.68 -8.17
C ARG A 118 16.46 -8.01 -8.58
N ALA A 119 16.16 -9.26 -8.89
CA ALA A 119 14.81 -9.67 -9.24
C ALA A 119 13.83 -9.49 -8.05
N GLU A 120 14.27 -9.81 -6.83
CA GLU A 120 13.47 -9.57 -5.60
C GLU A 120 13.23 -8.07 -5.33
N ALA A 121 14.24 -7.21 -5.56
CA ALA A 121 14.09 -5.77 -5.41
C ALA A 121 13.10 -5.19 -6.44
N GLU A 122 13.23 -5.60 -7.71
CA GLU A 122 12.29 -5.20 -8.76
C GLU A 122 10.87 -5.73 -8.50
N ALA A 123 10.72 -6.96 -8.02
CA ALA A 123 9.42 -7.50 -7.59
C ALA A 123 8.81 -6.63 -6.48
N GLN A 124 9.60 -6.23 -5.49
CA GLN A 124 9.15 -5.37 -4.40
C GLN A 124 8.79 -3.95 -4.88
N ARG A 125 9.46 -3.43 -5.91
CA ARG A 125 9.07 -2.15 -6.55
C ARG A 125 7.66 -2.22 -7.14
N PHE A 126 7.33 -3.30 -7.84
CA PHE A 126 5.98 -3.50 -8.35
C PHE A 126 4.95 -3.74 -7.23
N GLN A 127 5.34 -4.34 -6.10
CA GLN A 127 4.47 -4.43 -4.92
C GLN A 127 4.20 -3.04 -4.33
N LEU A 128 5.19 -2.14 -4.32
CA LEU A 128 5.01 -0.75 -3.91
C LEU A 128 4.03 -0.02 -4.82
N TRP A 129 4.12 -0.20 -6.14
CA TRP A 129 3.16 0.36 -7.08
C TRP A 129 1.74 -0.22 -6.88
N SER A 130 1.63 -1.51 -6.62
CA SER A 130 0.34 -2.13 -6.28
C SER A 130 -0.26 -1.55 -5.00
N ALA A 131 0.56 -1.31 -3.98
CA ALA A 131 0.12 -0.66 -2.75
C ALA A 131 -0.37 0.77 -3.01
N ALA A 132 0.35 1.57 -3.80
CA ALA A 132 -0.05 2.91 -4.18
C ALA A 132 -1.37 2.95 -4.98
N GLU A 133 -1.55 2.02 -5.94
CA GLU A 133 -2.81 1.86 -6.71
C GLU A 133 -4.00 1.55 -5.78
N ASN A 134 -3.83 0.61 -4.84
CA ASN A 134 -4.88 0.22 -3.91
C ASN A 134 -5.19 1.32 -2.89
N THR A 135 -4.17 1.99 -2.36
CA THR A 135 -4.35 3.15 -1.47
C THR A 135 -5.09 4.27 -2.19
N THR A 136 -4.77 4.53 -3.46
CA THR A 136 -5.49 5.52 -4.27
C THR A 136 -6.96 5.17 -4.45
N LEU A 137 -7.28 3.90 -4.68
CA LEU A 137 -8.68 3.45 -4.75
C LEU A 137 -9.40 3.61 -3.40
N GLU A 138 -8.73 3.34 -2.29
CA GLU A 138 -9.29 3.53 -0.94
C GLU A 138 -9.53 5.02 -0.64
N VAL A 139 -8.61 5.90 -1.05
CA VAL A 139 -8.79 7.35 -0.98
C VAL A 139 -10.01 7.77 -1.80
N ALA A 140 -10.15 7.29 -3.03
CA ALA A 140 -11.29 7.61 -3.88
C ALA A 140 -12.62 7.18 -3.23
N ASP A 141 -12.69 5.99 -2.62
CA ASP A 141 -13.90 5.53 -1.94
C ASP A 141 -14.21 6.37 -0.69
N ALA A 142 -13.21 6.70 0.14
CA ALA A 142 -13.39 7.56 1.30
C ALA A 142 -13.81 8.98 0.89
N TYR A 143 -13.19 9.53 -0.16
CA TYR A 143 -13.49 10.84 -0.73
C TYR A 143 -14.93 10.92 -1.25
N MET A 144 -15.34 9.98 -2.09
CA MET A 144 -16.69 9.90 -2.64
C MET A 144 -17.74 9.62 -1.57
N SER A 145 -17.37 8.88 -0.51
CA SER A 145 -18.28 8.61 0.61
C SER A 145 -18.61 9.88 1.39
N VAL A 146 -17.66 10.80 1.59
CA VAL A 146 -17.94 12.10 2.22
C VAL A 146 -18.85 12.97 1.36
N ILE A 147 -18.61 13.03 0.05
CA ILE A 147 -19.46 13.80 -0.88
C ILE A 147 -20.88 13.24 -0.84
N ASN A 148 -21.03 11.94 -1.04
CA ASN A 148 -22.34 11.27 -1.04
C ASN A 148 -23.09 11.43 0.29
N ALA A 149 -22.40 11.34 1.43
CA ALA A 149 -23.02 11.53 2.73
C ALA A 149 -23.52 12.99 2.91
N LYS A 150 -22.76 13.99 2.46
CA LYS A 150 -23.17 15.40 2.48
C LYS A 150 -24.37 15.65 1.57
N GLU A 151 -24.36 15.15 0.34
CA GLU A 151 -25.47 15.28 -0.61
C GLU A 151 -26.73 14.56 -0.05
N ALA A 152 -26.58 13.39 0.58
CA ALA A 152 -27.68 12.67 1.23
C ALA A 152 -28.24 13.43 2.45
N ALA A 153 -27.40 14.14 3.23
CA ALA A 153 -27.86 14.96 4.34
C ALA A 153 -28.65 16.19 3.86
N VAL A 154 -28.25 16.82 2.76
CA VAL A 154 -29.03 17.89 2.13
C VAL A 154 -30.39 17.35 1.68
N LEU A 155 -30.43 16.21 0.98
CA LEU A 155 -31.65 15.58 0.53
C LEU A 155 -32.60 15.21 1.70
N ALA A 156 -32.06 14.76 2.82
CA ALA A 156 -32.84 14.46 4.02
C ALA A 156 -33.36 15.72 4.72
N ALA A 157 -32.59 16.83 4.67
CA ALA A 157 -33.04 18.12 5.18
C ALA A 157 -34.21 18.67 4.35
N ASP A 158 -34.12 18.64 3.01
CA ASP A 158 -35.19 19.04 2.10
C ASP A 158 -36.46 18.21 2.34
N ASN A 159 -36.34 16.90 2.52
CA ASN A 159 -37.46 16.03 2.83
C ASN A 159 -38.08 16.34 4.20
N LEU A 160 -37.27 16.67 5.21
CA LEU A 160 -37.76 17.12 6.52
C LEU A 160 -38.54 18.43 6.39
N GLU A 161 -38.04 19.40 5.64
CA GLU A 161 -38.69 20.69 5.40
C GLU A 161 -40.05 20.51 4.70
N ALA A 162 -40.11 19.67 3.63
CA ALA A 162 -41.36 19.32 2.95
C ALA A 162 -42.42 18.76 3.93
N HIS A 163 -42.01 17.86 4.84
CA HIS A 163 -42.92 17.31 5.84
C HIS A 163 -43.39 18.35 6.88
N ILE A 164 -42.54 19.34 7.24
CA ILE A 164 -42.90 20.47 8.10
C ILE A 164 -43.94 21.34 7.40
N GLU A 165 -43.80 21.65 6.12
CA GLU A 165 -44.75 22.44 5.33
C GLU A 165 -46.10 21.71 5.21
N ILE A 166 -46.09 20.41 4.91
CA ILE A 166 -47.31 19.59 4.88
C ILE A 166 -48.02 19.62 6.24
N LEU A 167 -47.29 19.44 7.36
CA LEU A 167 -47.87 19.51 8.70
C LEU A 167 -48.55 20.87 8.95
N ASN A 168 -47.87 21.98 8.62
CA ASN A 168 -48.40 23.32 8.78
C ASN A 168 -49.69 23.56 7.96
N GLY A 169 -49.70 23.02 6.72
CA GLY A 169 -50.89 23.06 5.87
C GLY A 169 -52.08 22.27 6.47
N ILE A 170 -51.85 21.06 6.95
CA ILE A 170 -52.85 20.18 7.54
C ILE A 170 -53.37 20.78 8.85
N ARG A 171 -52.49 21.33 9.69
CA ARG A 171 -52.86 22.01 10.96
C ARG A 171 -53.86 23.17 10.68
N LYS A 172 -53.56 24.06 9.73
CA LYS A 172 -54.45 25.16 9.31
C LYS A 172 -55.78 24.63 8.85
N ARG A 173 -55.85 23.58 8.02
CA ARG A 173 -57.11 22.96 7.55
C ARG A 173 -57.92 22.37 8.71
N SER A 174 -57.26 21.70 9.68
CA SER A 174 -57.95 21.13 10.86
C SER A 174 -58.54 22.23 11.76
N GLU A 175 -57.85 23.35 11.98
CA GLU A 175 -58.32 24.52 12.75
C GLU A 175 -59.56 25.15 12.11
N HIS A 176 -59.70 25.06 10.79
CA HIS A 176 -60.87 25.53 10.07
C HIS A 176 -61.95 24.46 9.89
N GLY A 177 -61.81 23.32 10.58
CA GLY A 177 -62.82 22.21 10.55
C GLY A 177 -62.83 21.42 9.23
N LEU A 178 -61.81 21.56 8.38
CA LEU A 178 -61.68 20.95 7.05
C LEU A 178 -60.72 19.75 7.08
N GLY A 179 -60.18 19.33 8.24
CA GLY A 179 -59.21 18.26 8.38
C GLY A 179 -59.64 17.26 9.42
N SER A 180 -59.22 15.98 9.26
CA SER A 180 -59.42 14.89 10.20
C SER A 180 -58.34 14.85 11.27
N ALA A 181 -58.67 14.41 12.51
CA ALA A 181 -57.70 14.16 13.58
C ALA A 181 -56.73 13.03 13.22
N SER A 182 -57.18 12.07 12.39
CA SER A 182 -56.32 11.01 11.84
C SER A 182 -55.26 11.52 10.89
N ASP A 183 -55.57 12.50 10.03
CA ASP A 183 -54.63 13.15 9.08
C ASP A 183 -53.53 13.83 9.86
N LEU A 184 -53.85 14.59 10.92
CA LEU A 184 -52.89 15.26 11.77
C LEU A 184 -51.93 14.27 12.46
N SER A 185 -52.49 13.13 12.96
CA SER A 185 -51.64 12.10 13.58
C SER A 185 -50.72 11.42 12.58
N GLN A 186 -51.20 11.16 11.35
CA GLN A 186 -50.40 10.58 10.27
C GLN A 186 -49.25 11.44 9.87
N VAL A 187 -49.49 12.75 9.61
CA VAL A 187 -48.43 13.68 9.26
C VAL A 187 -47.38 13.83 10.36
N LYS A 188 -47.81 13.87 11.63
CA LYS A 188 -46.88 13.87 12.76
C LYS A 188 -46.02 12.61 12.79
N GLY A 189 -46.56 11.44 12.50
CA GLY A 189 -45.79 10.21 12.36
C GLY A 189 -44.76 10.22 11.26
N ARG A 190 -45.15 10.72 10.06
CA ARG A 190 -44.25 10.91 8.92
C ARG A 190 -43.14 11.93 9.22
N LEU A 191 -43.47 13.06 9.82
CA LEU A 191 -42.50 14.07 10.26
C LEU A 191 -41.49 13.50 11.26
N SER A 192 -41.95 12.71 12.24
CA SER A 192 -41.03 12.06 13.19
C SER A 192 -40.06 11.10 12.48
N ARG A 193 -40.51 10.38 11.44
CA ARG A 193 -39.65 9.53 10.62
C ARG A 193 -38.65 10.39 9.80
N ALA A 194 -39.08 11.48 9.18
CA ALA A 194 -38.19 12.39 8.44
C ALA A 194 -37.12 13.00 9.36
N HIS A 195 -37.48 13.37 10.58
CA HIS A 195 -36.54 13.82 11.62
C HIS A 195 -35.48 12.75 11.97
N THR A 196 -35.91 11.49 12.15
CA THR A 196 -34.99 10.39 12.42
C THR A 196 -34.04 10.13 11.24
N ASN A 197 -34.55 10.20 10.01
CA ASN A 197 -33.72 10.06 8.81
C ASN A 197 -32.69 11.18 8.71
N TYR A 198 -33.09 12.43 8.96
CA TYR A 198 -32.17 13.58 8.97
C TYR A 198 -31.04 13.39 9.99
N LEU A 199 -31.35 13.02 11.23
CA LEU A 199 -30.34 12.77 12.26
C LEU A 199 -29.41 11.58 11.90
N ALA A 200 -29.93 10.55 11.25
CA ALA A 200 -29.13 9.42 10.79
C ALA A 200 -28.17 9.82 9.66
N THR A 201 -28.62 10.64 8.71
CA THR A 201 -27.75 11.15 7.63
C THR A 201 -26.70 12.13 8.13
N ASP A 202 -27.02 12.95 9.12
CA ASP A 202 -26.05 13.83 9.77
C ASP A 202 -24.93 13.01 10.45
N ASN A 203 -25.29 11.95 11.17
CA ASN A 203 -24.30 11.02 11.73
C ASN A 203 -23.45 10.34 10.64
N ASN A 204 -24.05 9.94 9.51
CA ASN A 204 -23.31 9.34 8.40
C ASN A 204 -22.26 10.29 7.81
N VAL A 205 -22.50 11.60 7.83
CA VAL A 205 -21.48 12.59 7.44
C VAL A 205 -20.28 12.54 8.39
N LEU A 206 -20.52 12.48 9.69
CA LEU A 206 -19.45 12.39 10.70
C LEU A 206 -18.64 11.11 10.54
N ASP A 207 -19.32 9.97 10.33
CA ASP A 207 -18.66 8.68 10.10
C ASP A 207 -17.83 8.67 8.81
N ALA A 208 -18.35 9.25 7.74
CA ALA A 208 -17.62 9.39 6.47
C ALA A 208 -16.38 10.30 6.61
N GLN A 209 -16.50 11.41 7.35
CA GLN A 209 -15.37 12.30 7.66
C GLN A 209 -14.31 11.60 8.51
N ALA A 210 -14.71 10.83 9.51
CA ALA A 210 -13.78 10.06 10.34
C ALA A 210 -13.04 8.98 9.52
N ARG A 211 -13.75 8.29 8.61
CA ARG A 211 -13.13 7.35 7.67
C ARG A 211 -12.16 8.03 6.72
N PHE A 212 -12.54 9.18 6.17
CA PHE A 212 -11.68 9.99 5.31
C PHE A 212 -10.40 10.41 6.04
N TYR A 213 -10.53 10.91 7.27
CA TYR A 213 -9.37 11.27 8.10
C TYR A 213 -8.46 10.07 8.36
N LYS A 214 -9.01 8.89 8.63
CA LYS A 214 -8.23 7.66 8.81
C LYS A 214 -7.41 7.32 7.57
N VAL A 215 -8.01 7.44 6.38
CA VAL A 215 -7.39 7.03 5.11
C VAL A 215 -6.42 8.09 4.60
N VAL A 216 -6.83 9.37 4.61
CA VAL A 216 -6.07 10.48 4.01
C VAL A 216 -5.14 11.16 5.02
N GLY A 217 -5.44 11.10 6.33
CA GLY A 217 -4.66 11.78 7.37
C GLY A 217 -4.94 13.28 7.51
N ARG A 218 -5.95 13.79 6.80
CA ARG A 218 -6.39 15.21 6.83
C ARG A 218 -7.91 15.31 6.94
N GLU A 219 -8.40 16.48 7.38
CA GLU A 219 -9.83 16.75 7.39
C GLU A 219 -10.40 16.93 5.98
N ALA A 220 -11.66 16.52 5.81
CA ALA A 220 -12.40 16.62 4.54
C ALA A 220 -12.97 18.02 4.33
N LEU A 221 -12.13 18.97 3.89
CA LEU A 221 -12.51 20.38 3.69
C LEU A 221 -12.69 20.71 2.19
N GLY A 222 -13.85 21.22 1.81
CA GLY A 222 -14.09 21.76 0.46
C GLY A 222 -13.90 20.75 -0.67
N LEU A 223 -14.32 19.48 -0.49
CA LEU A 223 -14.17 18.43 -1.50
C LEU A 223 -14.95 18.76 -2.78
N ILE A 224 -14.30 18.59 -3.94
CA ILE A 224 -14.92 18.78 -5.27
C ILE A 224 -15.28 17.41 -5.83
N LYS A 225 -16.54 17.24 -6.26
CA LYS A 225 -16.99 15.99 -6.91
C LYS A 225 -16.17 15.74 -8.18
N PRO A 226 -15.44 14.61 -8.28
CA PRO A 226 -14.70 14.29 -9.48
C PRO A 226 -15.65 14.03 -10.65
N GLN A 227 -15.22 14.42 -11.84
CA GLN A 227 -15.95 14.07 -13.05
C GLN A 227 -15.74 12.60 -13.42
N PRO A 228 -16.72 11.94 -14.02
CA PRO A 228 -16.55 10.60 -14.59
C PRO A 228 -15.36 10.55 -15.56
N VAL A 229 -14.62 9.45 -15.55
CA VAL A 229 -13.43 9.27 -16.38
C VAL A 229 -13.71 8.46 -17.66
N ASP A 230 -14.85 8.71 -18.29
CA ASP A 230 -15.36 7.97 -19.45
C ASP A 230 -14.35 7.89 -20.60
N GLN A 231 -13.57 8.95 -20.82
CA GLN A 231 -12.55 9.02 -21.89
C GLN A 231 -11.36 8.07 -21.67
N ASN A 232 -11.14 7.64 -20.42
CA ASN A 232 -10.05 6.76 -20.04
C ASN A 232 -10.49 5.30 -19.94
N MET A 233 -11.80 5.05 -20.07
CA MET A 233 -12.34 3.70 -19.99
C MET A 233 -12.02 2.90 -21.25
N PRO A 234 -11.64 1.61 -21.12
CA PRO A 234 -11.39 0.74 -22.26
C PRO A 234 -12.67 0.48 -23.04
N VAL A 235 -12.55 0.32 -24.35
CA VAL A 235 -13.68 0.10 -25.25
C VAL A 235 -14.33 -1.27 -25.05
N SER A 236 -13.55 -2.28 -24.60
CA SER A 236 -14.08 -3.63 -24.33
C SER A 236 -13.36 -4.29 -23.16
N TYR A 237 -14.01 -5.31 -22.60
CA TYR A 237 -13.45 -6.16 -21.55
C TYR A 237 -12.15 -6.83 -21.98
N GLU A 238 -12.07 -7.31 -23.22
CA GLU A 238 -10.91 -8.01 -23.77
C GLU A 238 -9.69 -7.09 -23.81
N LEU A 239 -9.86 -5.84 -24.23
CA LEU A 239 -8.79 -4.83 -24.23
C LEU A 239 -8.34 -4.46 -22.81
N ALA A 240 -9.29 -4.35 -21.87
CA ALA A 240 -8.98 -4.13 -20.47
C ALA A 240 -8.15 -5.25 -19.87
N LEU A 241 -8.54 -6.50 -20.12
CA LEU A 241 -7.85 -7.70 -19.66
C LEU A 241 -6.45 -7.85 -20.30
N GLU A 242 -6.34 -7.57 -21.60
CA GLU A 242 -5.05 -7.57 -22.31
C GLU A 242 -4.10 -6.54 -21.72
N ARG A 243 -4.59 -5.33 -21.45
CA ARG A 243 -3.79 -4.28 -20.82
C ARG A 243 -3.37 -4.65 -19.40
N ALA A 244 -4.30 -5.16 -18.59
CA ALA A 244 -3.98 -5.67 -17.25
C ALA A 244 -2.88 -6.73 -17.29
N GLY A 245 -2.93 -7.66 -18.25
CA GLY A 245 -1.90 -8.69 -18.44
C GLY A 245 -0.50 -8.13 -18.70
N LYS A 246 -0.39 -6.92 -19.25
CA LYS A 246 0.89 -6.28 -19.60
C LYS A 246 1.44 -5.36 -18.52
N VAL A 247 0.57 -4.64 -17.78
CA VAL A 247 1.01 -3.55 -16.92
C VAL A 247 0.61 -3.69 -15.46
N HIS A 248 -0.24 -4.68 -15.11
CA HIS A 248 -0.71 -4.83 -13.74
C HIS A 248 0.45 -5.16 -12.78
N PRO A 249 0.68 -4.33 -11.75
CA PRO A 249 1.87 -4.46 -10.90
C PRO A 249 2.01 -5.84 -10.25
N THR A 250 0.91 -6.45 -9.79
CA THR A 250 0.94 -7.80 -9.17
C THR A 250 1.41 -8.89 -10.14
N LEU A 251 1.10 -8.78 -11.43
CA LEU A 251 1.56 -9.75 -12.44
C LEU A 251 3.04 -9.56 -12.74
N LEU A 252 3.49 -8.32 -12.84
CA LEU A 252 4.91 -7.99 -13.06
C LEU A 252 5.76 -8.43 -11.86
N SER A 253 5.30 -8.18 -10.63
CA SER A 253 5.95 -8.66 -9.41
C SER A 253 6.08 -10.19 -9.42
N SER A 254 4.99 -10.91 -9.66
CA SER A 254 4.99 -12.37 -9.65
C SER A 254 5.87 -13.00 -10.75
N GLN A 255 6.05 -12.32 -11.89
CA GLN A 255 7.01 -12.76 -12.92
C GLN A 255 8.45 -12.62 -12.43
N LEU A 256 8.78 -11.53 -11.75
CA LEU A 256 10.11 -11.30 -11.17
C LEU A 256 10.41 -12.25 -9.99
N ASP A 257 9.39 -12.68 -9.25
CA ASP A 257 9.54 -13.72 -8.23
C ASP A 257 9.95 -15.08 -8.87
N ILE A 258 9.45 -15.39 -10.08
CA ILE A 258 9.92 -16.54 -10.85
C ILE A 258 11.39 -16.37 -11.24
N ASP A 259 11.79 -15.18 -11.72
CA ASP A 259 13.18 -14.91 -12.10
C ASP A 259 14.12 -15.01 -10.89
N ALA A 260 13.69 -14.56 -9.72
CA ALA A 260 14.40 -14.75 -8.47
C ALA A 260 14.55 -16.24 -8.11
N ALA A 261 13.48 -17.04 -8.25
CA ALA A 261 13.51 -18.47 -8.00
C ALA A 261 14.42 -19.22 -8.99
N VAL A 262 14.45 -18.81 -10.27
CA VAL A 262 15.41 -19.31 -11.27
C VAL A 262 16.85 -19.01 -10.85
N ALA A 263 17.12 -17.79 -10.41
CA ALA A 263 18.44 -17.41 -9.92
C ALA A 263 18.82 -18.22 -8.66
N GLN A 264 17.88 -18.44 -7.74
CA GLN A 264 18.06 -19.28 -6.55
C GLN A 264 18.39 -20.74 -6.92
N LEU A 265 17.75 -21.30 -7.92
CA LEU A 265 18.08 -22.64 -8.44
C LEU A 265 19.52 -22.69 -8.99
N LYS A 266 19.95 -21.64 -9.72
CA LYS A 266 21.32 -21.52 -10.24
C LYS A 266 22.36 -21.36 -9.12
N ILE A 267 21.99 -20.74 -7.98
CA ILE A 267 22.85 -20.68 -6.80
C ILE A 267 23.15 -22.09 -6.28
N GLN A 268 22.17 -23.00 -6.28
CA GLN A 268 22.42 -24.37 -5.86
C GLN A 268 23.38 -25.14 -6.77
N ASP A 269 23.49 -24.76 -8.04
CA ASP A 269 24.48 -25.34 -8.97
C ASP A 269 25.93 -25.01 -8.59
N SER A 270 26.16 -23.94 -7.85
CA SER A 270 27.49 -23.56 -7.37
C SER A 270 28.08 -24.58 -6.40
N ASN A 271 27.24 -25.33 -5.66
CA ASN A 271 27.69 -26.35 -4.73
C ASN A 271 28.41 -27.53 -5.43
N PHE A 272 28.17 -27.71 -6.74
CA PHE A 272 28.83 -28.71 -7.58
C PHE A 272 30.09 -28.17 -8.29
N ARG A 273 30.60 -27.02 -7.87
CA ARG A 273 31.75 -26.32 -8.44
C ARG A 273 32.76 -25.97 -7.36
N PRO A 274 34.05 -25.82 -7.69
CA PRO A 274 35.05 -25.40 -6.71
C PRO A 274 34.85 -23.93 -6.28
N ASP A 275 35.25 -23.63 -5.04
CA ASP A 275 35.47 -22.27 -4.52
C ASP A 275 36.98 -21.98 -4.53
N ILE A 276 37.39 -20.85 -5.09
CA ILE A 276 38.80 -20.45 -5.19
C ILE A 276 38.93 -19.04 -4.59
N ARG A 277 39.83 -18.92 -3.61
CA ARG A 277 40.10 -17.67 -2.90
C ARG A 277 41.60 -17.37 -2.87
N LEU A 278 41.94 -16.09 -2.92
CA LEU A 278 43.23 -15.57 -2.53
C LEU A 278 43.15 -15.22 -1.03
N GLU A 279 44.06 -15.82 -0.25
CA GLU A 279 44.17 -15.56 1.19
C GLU A 279 45.56 -14.98 1.47
N LEU A 280 45.58 -13.81 2.11
CA LEU A 280 46.79 -13.16 2.62
C LEU A 280 46.67 -13.15 4.14
N GLY A 281 47.65 -13.68 4.85
CA GLY A 281 47.65 -13.76 6.31
C GLY A 281 48.95 -13.29 6.92
N GLY A 282 48.86 -12.53 8.01
CA GLY A 282 49.99 -12.25 8.90
C GLY A 282 49.62 -12.64 10.30
N THR A 283 50.49 -13.37 10.99
CA THR A 283 50.36 -13.68 12.41
C THR A 283 51.58 -13.19 13.18
N TRP A 284 51.33 -12.64 14.34
CA TRP A 284 52.33 -12.17 15.29
C TRP A 284 51.95 -12.72 16.66
N ASN A 285 52.73 -13.74 17.08
CA ASN A 285 52.45 -14.43 18.31
C ASN A 285 53.62 -14.33 19.27
N ASN A 286 53.36 -14.27 20.54
CA ASN A 286 54.34 -14.34 21.61
C ASN A 286 53.94 -15.42 22.61
N ASN A 287 54.90 -16.32 22.97
CA ASN A 287 54.69 -17.38 23.93
C ASN A 287 53.51 -18.33 23.58
N LEU A 288 53.52 -18.88 22.38
CA LEU A 288 52.46 -19.74 21.87
C LEU A 288 52.71 -21.21 22.14
N ASP A 289 51.69 -21.94 22.61
CA ASP A 289 51.68 -23.40 22.82
C ASP A 289 52.87 -23.91 23.65
N GLY A 290 53.22 -23.19 24.71
CA GLY A 290 54.31 -23.53 25.62
C GLY A 290 55.73 -23.20 25.10
N SER A 291 55.82 -22.56 23.94
CA SER A 291 57.11 -22.12 23.39
C SER A 291 57.34 -20.65 23.70
N VAL A 292 58.45 -20.36 24.39
CA VAL A 292 58.82 -19.00 24.77
C VAL A 292 59.37 -18.24 23.54
N GLY A 293 58.89 -16.99 23.33
CA GLY A 293 59.37 -16.09 22.31
C GLY A 293 58.37 -15.82 21.19
N TYR A 294 58.83 -15.14 20.18
CA TYR A 294 57.99 -14.66 19.04
C TYR A 294 57.92 -15.72 17.92
N ASN A 295 56.72 -15.89 17.42
CA ASN A 295 56.46 -16.68 16.19
C ASN A 295 55.62 -15.83 15.21
N ASN A 296 56.22 -15.35 14.16
CA ASN A 296 55.59 -14.45 13.18
C ASN A 296 55.63 -15.09 11.82
N ASP A 297 54.45 -15.15 11.15
CA ASP A 297 54.28 -15.75 9.84
C ASP A 297 53.59 -14.76 8.87
N LEU A 298 54.02 -14.75 7.64
CA LEU A 298 53.35 -14.08 6.52
C LEU A 298 53.06 -15.10 5.44
N THR A 299 51.79 -15.19 5.04
CA THR A 299 51.34 -16.18 4.06
C THR A 299 50.57 -15.49 2.94
N ALA A 300 50.78 -15.96 1.70
CA ALA A 300 50.00 -15.60 0.54
C ALA A 300 49.65 -16.90 -0.22
N MET A 301 48.37 -17.24 -0.27
CA MET A 301 47.94 -18.52 -0.77
C MET A 301 46.73 -18.38 -1.69
N ILE A 302 46.71 -19.13 -2.81
CA ILE A 302 45.51 -19.42 -3.54
C ILE A 302 44.96 -20.74 -3.00
N ARG A 303 43.78 -20.67 -2.38
CA ARG A 303 43.13 -21.83 -1.80
C ARG A 303 41.91 -22.24 -2.61
N MET A 304 41.91 -23.48 -3.09
CA MET A 304 40.75 -24.11 -3.72
C MET A 304 40.08 -25.08 -2.75
N ARG A 305 38.77 -24.97 -2.61
CA ARG A 305 37.94 -25.92 -1.87
C ARG A 305 36.90 -26.51 -2.84
N TYR A 306 36.87 -27.82 -2.90
CA TYR A 306 35.89 -28.55 -3.69
C TYR A 306 35.34 -29.71 -2.90
N ASN A 307 34.03 -29.73 -2.66
CA ASN A 307 33.38 -30.82 -1.96
C ASN A 307 33.02 -31.91 -2.95
N LEU A 308 33.67 -33.08 -2.86
CA LEU A 308 33.42 -34.19 -3.73
C LEU A 308 32.17 -35.00 -3.38
N PHE A 309 31.81 -35.04 -2.11
CA PHE A 309 30.64 -35.75 -1.60
C PHE A 309 30.23 -35.24 -0.20
N ASN A 310 28.97 -34.87 -0.05
CA ASN A 310 28.41 -34.41 1.22
C ASN A 310 27.11 -35.13 1.63
N GLY A 311 27.03 -36.45 1.32
CA GLY A 311 25.83 -37.23 1.66
C GLY A 311 24.61 -36.89 0.82
N GLN A 312 24.77 -36.42 -0.44
CA GLN A 312 23.74 -36.00 -1.38
C GLN A 312 22.96 -34.69 -0.97
N SER A 313 23.40 -33.99 0.08
CA SER A 313 22.74 -32.78 0.56
C SER A 313 22.52 -31.76 -0.56
N ASP A 314 23.51 -31.53 -1.43
CA ASP A 314 23.42 -30.56 -2.52
C ASP A 314 22.40 -30.98 -3.59
N SER A 315 22.26 -32.28 -3.86
CA SER A 315 21.23 -32.81 -4.76
C SER A 315 19.82 -32.56 -4.22
N TYR A 316 19.61 -32.72 -2.90
CA TYR A 316 18.33 -32.43 -2.29
C TYR A 316 18.05 -30.92 -2.23
N ARG A 317 19.06 -30.08 -1.93
CA ARG A 317 18.93 -28.61 -1.99
C ARG A 317 18.56 -28.12 -3.38
N LYS A 318 19.14 -28.70 -4.43
CA LYS A 318 18.78 -28.37 -5.81
C LYS A 318 17.35 -28.77 -6.15
N LYS A 319 16.88 -29.95 -5.69
CA LYS A 319 15.48 -30.34 -5.84
C LYS A 319 14.52 -29.47 -5.06
N ASP A 320 14.85 -29.08 -3.86
CA ASP A 320 14.07 -28.12 -3.07
C ASP A 320 13.92 -26.79 -3.82
N ALA A 321 15.02 -26.22 -4.32
CA ALA A 321 14.98 -24.99 -5.12
C ALA A 321 14.17 -25.14 -6.41
N TYR A 322 14.21 -26.31 -7.05
CA TYR A 322 13.35 -26.60 -8.20
C TYR A 322 11.85 -26.59 -7.84
N TYR A 323 11.47 -27.20 -6.72
CA TYR A 323 10.07 -27.17 -6.28
C TYR A 323 9.62 -25.76 -5.87
N LYS A 324 10.50 -24.94 -5.29
CA LYS A 324 10.23 -23.53 -5.03
C LYS A 324 10.04 -22.71 -6.31
N LEU A 325 10.75 -23.03 -7.39
CA LEU A 325 10.49 -22.44 -8.70
C LEU A 325 9.10 -22.85 -9.24
N MET A 326 8.71 -24.12 -9.09
CA MET A 326 7.35 -24.56 -9.48
C MET A 326 6.27 -23.89 -8.63
N GLU A 327 6.52 -23.71 -7.33
CA GLU A 327 5.65 -22.96 -6.43
C GLU A 327 5.47 -21.49 -6.88
N ALA A 328 6.57 -20.79 -7.20
CA ALA A 328 6.52 -19.40 -7.70
C ALA A 328 5.71 -19.33 -9.01
N SER A 329 5.87 -20.30 -9.92
CA SER A 329 5.08 -20.38 -11.16
C SER A 329 3.59 -20.57 -10.88
N ALA A 330 3.23 -21.42 -9.93
CA ALA A 330 1.84 -21.65 -9.53
C ALA A 330 1.23 -20.40 -8.84
N ILE A 331 2.03 -19.67 -8.07
CA ILE A 331 1.61 -18.38 -7.46
C ILE A 331 1.30 -17.35 -8.55
N ARG A 332 2.15 -17.25 -9.58
CA ARG A 332 1.90 -16.36 -10.73
C ARG A 332 0.62 -16.72 -11.48
N ASP A 333 0.38 -18.02 -11.72
CA ASP A 333 -0.84 -18.49 -12.39
C ASP A 333 -2.10 -18.22 -11.54
N ARG A 334 -1.99 -18.29 -10.22
CA ARG A 334 -3.05 -17.88 -9.29
C ARG A 334 -3.28 -16.37 -9.37
N ALA A 335 -2.23 -15.56 -9.33
CA ALA A 335 -2.33 -14.09 -9.45
C ALA A 335 -3.01 -13.68 -10.76
N GLN A 336 -2.67 -14.33 -11.89
CA GLN A 336 -3.31 -14.08 -13.18
C GLN A 336 -4.82 -14.35 -13.14
N ARG A 337 -5.26 -15.42 -12.49
CA ARG A 337 -6.70 -15.72 -12.32
C ARG A 337 -7.38 -14.71 -11.41
N GLN A 338 -6.73 -14.26 -10.34
CA GLN A 338 -7.28 -13.24 -9.44
C GLN A 338 -7.42 -11.88 -10.12
N VAL A 339 -6.45 -11.47 -10.93
CA VAL A 339 -6.55 -10.23 -11.72
C VAL A 339 -7.68 -10.33 -12.76
N ALA A 340 -7.80 -11.46 -13.45
CA ALA A 340 -8.88 -11.68 -14.42
C ALA A 340 -10.27 -11.68 -13.73
N GLU A 341 -10.41 -12.28 -12.55
CA GLU A 341 -11.64 -12.26 -11.76
C GLU A 341 -11.98 -10.83 -11.31
N GLY A 342 -11.02 -10.11 -10.73
CA GLY A 342 -11.21 -8.72 -10.30
C GLY A 342 -11.61 -7.79 -11.45
N MET A 343 -10.99 -7.98 -12.62
CA MET A 343 -11.37 -7.27 -13.85
C MET A 343 -12.81 -7.60 -14.28
N SER A 344 -13.19 -8.87 -14.27
CA SER A 344 -14.54 -9.30 -14.66
C SER A 344 -15.61 -8.72 -13.74
N LEU A 345 -15.38 -8.77 -12.43
CA LEU A 345 -16.31 -8.21 -11.44
C LEU A 345 -16.45 -6.68 -11.59
N SER A 346 -15.32 -5.98 -11.75
CA SER A 346 -15.33 -4.52 -11.92
C SER A 346 -16.01 -4.10 -13.23
N TRP A 347 -15.72 -4.79 -14.32
CA TRP A 347 -16.31 -4.54 -15.62
C TRP A 347 -17.82 -4.77 -15.65
N ASN A 348 -18.28 -5.89 -15.09
CA ASN A 348 -19.71 -6.21 -15.01
C ASN A 348 -20.47 -5.20 -14.15
N ALA A 349 -19.87 -4.74 -13.02
CA ALA A 349 -20.47 -3.70 -12.20
C ALA A 349 -20.56 -2.36 -12.93
N TYR A 350 -19.50 -1.98 -13.65
CA TYR A 350 -19.50 -0.78 -14.48
C TYR A 350 -20.61 -0.82 -15.54
N GLN A 351 -20.69 -1.90 -16.32
CA GLN A 351 -21.73 -2.04 -17.35
C GLN A 351 -23.16 -2.09 -16.79
N LEU A 352 -23.35 -2.67 -15.60
CA LEU A 352 -24.65 -2.71 -14.94
C LEU A 352 -25.09 -1.29 -14.57
N LEU A 353 -24.23 -0.54 -13.90
CA LEU A 353 -24.55 0.81 -13.44
C LEU A 353 -24.79 1.78 -14.60
N GLU A 354 -23.99 1.71 -15.67
CA GLU A 354 -24.24 2.53 -16.87
C GLU A 354 -25.64 2.33 -17.46
N ARG A 355 -26.18 1.10 -17.42
CA ARG A 355 -27.55 0.82 -17.88
C ARG A 355 -28.61 1.21 -16.85
N GLN A 356 -28.30 1.13 -15.55
CA GLN A 356 -29.24 1.48 -14.48
C GLN A 356 -29.48 2.99 -14.39
N MET A 357 -28.44 3.81 -14.67
CA MET A 357 -28.53 5.28 -14.56
C MET A 357 -29.70 5.85 -15.33
N GLU A 358 -29.93 5.44 -16.60
CA GLU A 358 -31.03 5.91 -17.44
C GLU A 358 -32.40 5.68 -16.76
N PHE A 359 -32.61 4.50 -16.15
CA PHE A 359 -33.86 4.17 -15.49
C PHE A 359 -34.05 4.91 -14.17
N LEU A 360 -32.96 5.09 -13.41
CA LEU A 360 -33.00 5.84 -12.14
C LEU A 360 -33.27 7.33 -12.38
N GLU A 361 -32.65 7.93 -13.38
CA GLU A 361 -32.94 9.31 -13.81
C GLU A 361 -34.39 9.46 -14.24
N ALA A 362 -34.89 8.55 -15.09
CA ALA A 362 -36.29 8.55 -15.51
C ALA A 362 -37.24 8.39 -14.31
N HIS A 363 -36.91 7.52 -13.32
CA HIS A 363 -37.72 7.33 -12.12
C HIS A 363 -37.82 8.64 -11.31
N VAL A 364 -36.71 9.35 -11.11
CA VAL A 364 -36.73 10.65 -10.41
C VAL A 364 -37.62 11.65 -11.15
N ILE A 365 -37.44 11.79 -12.47
CA ILE A 365 -38.21 12.74 -13.29
C ILE A 365 -39.72 12.46 -13.22
N GLU A 366 -40.14 11.20 -13.32
CA GLU A 366 -41.58 10.85 -13.29
C GLU A 366 -42.15 10.93 -11.87
N SER A 367 -41.35 10.66 -10.83
CA SER A 367 -41.76 10.85 -9.43
C SER A 367 -41.94 12.35 -9.09
N GLU A 368 -41.08 13.25 -9.60
CA GLU A 368 -41.23 14.69 -9.47
C GLU A 368 -42.53 15.18 -10.12
N LYS A 369 -42.81 14.77 -11.34
CA LYS A 369 -44.05 15.11 -12.04
C LYS A 369 -45.30 14.58 -11.29
N THR A 370 -45.20 13.38 -10.74
CA THR A 370 -46.26 12.77 -9.96
C THR A 370 -46.55 13.56 -8.68
N LEU A 371 -45.51 13.93 -7.96
CA LEU A 371 -45.61 14.74 -6.74
C LEU A 371 -46.26 16.09 -7.03
N ASP A 372 -45.79 16.82 -8.04
CA ASP A 372 -46.33 18.12 -8.43
C ASP A 372 -47.84 18.02 -8.78
N ALA A 373 -48.21 17.01 -9.58
CA ALA A 373 -49.61 16.77 -9.94
C ALA A 373 -50.46 16.41 -8.69
N TYR A 374 -49.94 15.61 -7.77
CA TYR A 374 -50.65 15.23 -6.53
C TYR A 374 -50.80 16.42 -5.57
N GLU A 375 -49.81 17.29 -5.44
CA GLU A 375 -49.93 18.52 -4.68
C GLU A 375 -51.05 19.42 -5.19
N GLN A 376 -51.13 19.64 -6.54
CA GLN A 376 -52.18 20.45 -7.15
C GLN A 376 -53.56 19.84 -6.92
N GLN A 377 -53.71 18.51 -7.10
CA GLN A 377 -54.97 17.81 -6.88
C GLN A 377 -55.38 17.81 -5.40
N PHE A 378 -54.42 17.69 -4.47
CA PHE A 378 -54.68 17.79 -3.05
C PHE A 378 -55.17 19.20 -2.63
N LYS A 379 -54.58 20.25 -3.18
CA LYS A 379 -55.04 21.64 -2.95
C LYS A 379 -56.49 21.82 -3.41
N LEU A 380 -56.92 21.13 -4.48
CA LEU A 380 -58.29 21.12 -5.01
C LEU A 380 -59.22 20.13 -4.30
N GLY A 381 -58.75 19.37 -3.31
CA GLY A 381 -59.55 18.35 -2.60
C GLY A 381 -59.83 17.08 -3.41
N ARG A 382 -59.11 16.82 -4.49
CA ARG A 382 -59.26 15.67 -5.40
C ARG A 382 -58.34 14.51 -5.10
N ARG A 383 -57.40 14.69 -4.18
CA ARG A 383 -56.48 13.64 -3.69
C ARG A 383 -56.47 13.61 -2.16
N THR A 384 -56.08 12.45 -1.62
CA THR A 384 -55.96 12.28 -0.16
C THR A 384 -54.62 12.73 0.31
N LEU A 385 -54.49 13.01 1.59
CA LEU A 385 -53.23 13.31 2.24
C LEU A 385 -52.21 12.12 2.12
N VAL A 386 -52.76 10.88 2.17
CA VAL A 386 -51.94 9.67 2.05
C VAL A 386 -51.22 9.61 0.72
N ASP A 387 -51.97 9.88 -0.37
CA ASP A 387 -51.40 9.91 -1.74
C ASP A 387 -50.25 10.92 -1.85
N LEU A 388 -50.41 12.10 -1.25
CA LEU A 388 -49.40 13.15 -1.28
C LEU A 388 -48.14 12.72 -0.49
N LEU A 389 -48.32 12.20 0.72
CA LEU A 389 -47.22 11.75 1.56
C LEU A 389 -46.44 10.56 0.98
N ASP A 390 -47.18 9.68 0.26
CA ASP A 390 -46.56 8.55 -0.42
C ASP A 390 -45.79 8.98 -1.66
N ALA A 391 -46.29 9.94 -2.44
CA ALA A 391 -45.56 10.52 -3.58
C ALA A 391 -44.29 11.28 -3.14
N GLU A 392 -44.35 12.02 -2.01
CA GLU A 392 -43.17 12.68 -1.42
C GLU A 392 -42.11 11.65 -0.98
N ASN A 393 -42.53 10.57 -0.33
CA ASN A 393 -41.62 9.52 0.07
C ASN A 393 -40.99 8.78 -1.15
N GLU A 394 -41.78 8.55 -2.19
CA GLU A 394 -41.33 7.92 -3.44
C GLU A 394 -40.24 8.78 -4.11
N LEU A 395 -40.47 10.07 -4.23
CA LEU A 395 -39.46 11.01 -4.78
C LEU A 395 -38.17 11.03 -3.95
N PHE A 396 -38.32 11.08 -2.62
CA PHE A 396 -37.17 11.06 -1.71
C PHE A 396 -36.33 9.77 -1.89
N GLU A 397 -36.97 8.60 -1.96
CA GLU A 397 -36.27 7.33 -2.17
C GLU A 397 -35.65 7.26 -3.57
N ALA A 398 -36.35 7.70 -4.63
CA ALA A 398 -35.83 7.74 -5.99
C ALA A 398 -34.57 8.63 -6.09
N ARG A 399 -34.59 9.83 -5.50
CA ARG A 399 -33.42 10.73 -5.46
C ARG A 399 -32.26 10.13 -4.66
N ARG A 400 -32.53 9.43 -3.55
CA ARG A 400 -31.53 8.76 -2.73
C ARG A 400 -30.87 7.59 -3.49
N GLU A 401 -31.66 6.82 -4.23
CA GLU A 401 -31.15 5.73 -5.07
C GLU A 401 -30.26 6.26 -6.21
N LEU A 402 -30.71 7.31 -6.90
CA LEU A 402 -29.93 7.97 -7.95
C LEU A 402 -28.60 8.50 -7.40
N LEU A 403 -28.62 9.17 -6.24
CA LEU A 403 -27.41 9.68 -5.59
C LEU A 403 -26.41 8.57 -5.26
N THR A 404 -26.89 7.44 -4.75
CA THR A 404 -26.05 6.29 -4.44
C THR A 404 -25.46 5.66 -5.72
N ALA A 405 -26.30 5.50 -6.74
CA ALA A 405 -25.88 4.94 -8.02
C ALA A 405 -24.85 5.82 -8.75
N ASP A 406 -24.95 7.14 -8.66
CA ASP A 406 -23.98 8.08 -9.26
C ASP A 406 -22.61 7.97 -8.57
N LYS A 407 -22.57 7.88 -7.24
CA LYS A 407 -21.33 7.55 -6.50
C LYS A 407 -20.75 6.22 -6.97
N ASP A 408 -21.57 5.18 -7.00
CA ASP A 408 -21.14 3.82 -7.32
C ASP A 408 -20.68 3.71 -8.79
N ARG A 409 -21.29 4.48 -9.72
CA ARG A 409 -20.86 4.59 -11.12
C ARG A 409 -19.43 5.10 -11.22
N ILE A 410 -19.11 6.22 -10.57
CA ILE A 410 -17.76 6.79 -10.55
C ILE A 410 -16.78 5.79 -9.91
N MET A 411 -17.17 5.15 -8.81
CA MET A 411 -16.34 4.17 -8.13
C MET A 411 -16.07 2.91 -8.96
N THR A 412 -17.03 2.45 -9.78
CA THR A 412 -16.77 1.31 -10.67
C THR A 412 -15.79 1.64 -11.78
N GLN A 413 -15.78 2.87 -12.30
CA GLN A 413 -14.76 3.32 -13.25
C GLN A 413 -13.36 3.26 -12.61
N PHE A 414 -13.19 3.78 -11.39
CA PHE A 414 -11.93 3.69 -10.67
C PHE A 414 -11.51 2.24 -10.36
N ARG A 415 -12.46 1.36 -10.04
CA ARG A 415 -12.20 -0.08 -9.85
C ARG A 415 -11.71 -0.77 -11.12
N VAL A 416 -12.29 -0.44 -12.29
CA VAL A 416 -11.82 -0.97 -13.59
C VAL A 416 -10.39 -0.49 -13.86
N LEU A 417 -10.10 0.80 -13.66
CA LEU A 417 -8.75 1.35 -13.85
C LEU A 417 -7.73 0.73 -12.88
N ASN A 418 -8.09 0.54 -11.62
CA ASN A 418 -7.25 -0.15 -10.64
C ASN A 418 -7.02 -1.62 -11.02
N ALA A 419 -8.06 -2.35 -11.47
CA ALA A 419 -7.93 -3.73 -11.95
C ALA A 419 -7.07 -3.83 -13.23
N MET A 420 -6.95 -2.74 -14.01
CA MET A 420 -5.98 -2.63 -15.09
C MET A 420 -4.57 -2.29 -14.60
N GLY A 421 -4.42 -1.73 -13.40
CA GLY A 421 -3.17 -1.17 -12.88
C GLY A 421 -2.84 0.21 -13.47
N ASP A 422 -3.84 0.99 -13.86
CA ASP A 422 -3.70 2.29 -14.53
C ASP A 422 -4.32 3.47 -13.76
N LEU A 423 -4.87 3.26 -12.56
CA LEU A 423 -5.58 4.30 -11.80
C LEU A 423 -4.69 5.50 -11.50
N LEU A 424 -3.46 5.28 -11.05
CA LEU A 424 -2.49 6.35 -10.80
C LEU A 424 -2.22 7.18 -12.07
N SER A 425 -2.02 6.51 -13.20
CA SER A 425 -1.73 7.18 -14.48
C SER A 425 -2.89 8.05 -14.94
N VAL A 426 -4.13 7.59 -14.78
CA VAL A 426 -5.34 8.35 -15.15
C VAL A 426 -5.55 9.55 -14.23
N LEU A 427 -5.20 9.44 -12.96
CA LEU A 427 -5.23 10.55 -12.00
C LEU A 427 -4.01 11.47 -12.11
N ASN A 428 -3.12 11.26 -13.11
CA ASN A 428 -1.87 12.02 -13.29
C ASN A 428 -0.95 12.00 -12.05
N ILE A 429 -0.93 10.89 -11.32
CA ILE A 429 -0.06 10.67 -10.17
C ILE A 429 1.16 9.89 -10.65
N ASP A 430 2.36 10.45 -10.44
CA ASP A 430 3.61 9.76 -10.77
C ASP A 430 3.82 8.57 -9.82
N ARG A 431 4.01 7.39 -10.38
CA ARG A 431 4.30 6.15 -9.62
C ARG A 431 5.61 6.24 -8.84
N GLU A 432 6.56 7.03 -9.31
CA GLU A 432 7.83 7.26 -8.64
C GLU A 432 7.75 8.35 -7.55
N ALA A 433 6.63 9.09 -7.43
CA ALA A 433 6.43 10.10 -6.37
C ALA A 433 6.44 9.51 -4.96
N VAL A 434 6.28 8.19 -4.83
CA VAL A 434 6.43 7.45 -3.57
C VAL A 434 7.85 7.55 -3.01
N LEU A 435 8.86 7.72 -3.89
CA LEU A 435 10.27 7.85 -3.54
C LEU A 435 10.68 9.32 -3.57
N ASN A 436 11.40 9.77 -2.56
CA ASN A 436 12.00 11.10 -2.58
C ASN A 436 13.25 11.15 -3.47
N ASP A 437 13.77 12.35 -3.75
CA ASP A 437 14.90 12.53 -4.67
C ASP A 437 16.20 11.89 -4.15
N GLU A 438 16.42 11.84 -2.83
CA GLU A 438 17.56 11.17 -2.20
C GLU A 438 17.48 9.66 -2.41
N GLU A 439 16.33 9.06 -2.14
CA GLU A 439 16.06 7.63 -2.32
C GLU A 439 16.23 7.21 -3.80
N ARG A 440 15.79 8.04 -4.75
CA ARG A 440 15.97 7.80 -6.20
C ARG A 440 17.46 7.83 -6.60
N GLN A 441 18.25 8.74 -6.01
CA GLN A 441 19.68 8.82 -6.26
C GLN A 441 20.42 7.59 -5.70
N GLU A 442 20.15 7.17 -4.47
CA GLU A 442 20.74 5.96 -3.88
C GLU A 442 20.47 4.72 -4.72
N ILE A 443 19.22 4.52 -5.17
CA ILE A 443 18.83 3.39 -6.03
C ILE A 443 19.63 3.40 -7.33
N SER A 444 19.87 4.59 -7.92
CA SER A 444 20.61 4.72 -9.17
C SER A 444 22.09 4.31 -9.07
N HIS A 445 22.69 4.41 -7.88
CA HIS A 445 24.08 4.01 -7.64
C HIS A 445 24.26 2.50 -7.41
N LEU A 446 23.21 1.77 -7.05
CA LEU A 446 23.26 0.33 -6.75
C LEU A 446 22.91 -0.54 -7.98
N ASN A 447 22.20 0.01 -8.96
CA ASN A 447 21.86 -0.64 -10.22
C ASN A 447 23.01 -0.60 -11.22
#